data_aee2b202621ac84215474932d0cf0c15
#
_entry.id   aee2b202621ac84215474932d0cf0c15
#
_cell.length_a   1.000
_cell.length_b   1.000
_cell.length_c   1.000
_cell.angle_alpha   90.00
_cell.angle_beta   90.00
_cell.angle_gamma   90.00
#
_symmetry.space_group_name_H-M   'P 1'
#
loop_
_entity.id
_entity.type
_entity.pdbx_description
1 polymer ?
#
loop_
_entity_poly.entity_id
_entity_poly.type
_entity_poly.pdbx_seq_one_letter_code
_entity_poly.pdbx_strand_id
1 'polypeptide(L)'
;MTRSDARILVALENPSREDALVHLAATLASSPNAELHLAHALTPDESKINGGAARQGLDHAVEVAAEVGVVASPHLVEGETVTAAILDSAGEWGCNMMAMGWYADVDRRTILASTNRALAKSLDIDTLIFKEKSFHPAQKILVPTGGGGHSLMGLQIADDLAGEWGAELAVTRVARDAQCRPRDPILQRYRQQVREDTELRLRLLNIDAHIEVVLSPDVVSPIVDRASGSDLLVLGASNDWRQEEHLAGSIPDEIAYRAPCSVLMVRSRGPTSSQLSNIFWEQTIRLDLRPKDKWEAIDEMVNILVEEKQVPLSERDRVLAAARARELVSSTSIGRQTAIPHAPVEGLPGIIGALGICPHGVDFNGLDDQPVHFIFLLLTPQQNYRSYVPVLAQIATLMHSDESRSAFSRCQTPSELTAVIKRQEQR
;
A
#
# COMPACT_ATOMS: atom_id res chain seq x y z
N MET A 1 -10.50 -10.95 -4.03
CA MET A 1 -10.85 -11.39 -5.40
C MET A 1 -10.35 -12.80 -5.51
N THR A 2 -11.17 -13.73 -5.98
CA THR A 2 -10.69 -15.06 -6.32
C THR A 2 -9.96 -14.96 -7.66
N ARG A 3 -8.86 -15.69 -7.86
CA ARG A 3 -8.09 -15.77 -9.13
C ARG A 3 -8.97 -15.97 -10.39
N SER A 4 -10.14 -16.53 -10.22
CA SER A 4 -11.03 -16.92 -11.32
C SER A 4 -11.55 -15.78 -12.19
N ASP A 5 -11.50 -14.53 -11.74
CA ASP A 5 -12.12 -13.39 -12.43
C ASP A 5 -11.11 -12.27 -12.74
N ALA A 6 -9.80 -12.58 -12.80
CA ALA A 6 -8.77 -11.62 -13.13
C ALA A 6 -8.83 -11.26 -14.62
N ARG A 7 -8.99 -9.97 -14.93
CA ARG A 7 -8.84 -9.41 -16.28
C ARG A 7 -7.66 -8.47 -16.27
N ILE A 8 -6.54 -8.97 -16.76
CA ILE A 8 -5.23 -8.30 -16.68
C ILE A 8 -4.95 -7.60 -17.98
N LEU A 9 -4.71 -6.29 -17.93
CA LEU A 9 -4.15 -5.51 -19.03
C LEU A 9 -2.65 -5.35 -18.80
N VAL A 10 -1.84 -5.80 -19.73
CA VAL A 10 -0.40 -5.51 -19.77
C VAL A 10 -0.17 -4.35 -20.70
N ALA A 11 0.24 -3.21 -20.17
CA ALA A 11 0.63 -2.04 -20.95
C ALA A 11 2.10 -2.16 -21.35
N LEU A 12 2.35 -2.52 -22.60
CA LEU A 12 3.68 -2.74 -23.15
C LEU A 12 4.20 -1.46 -23.84
N GLU A 13 5.36 -0.97 -23.40
CA GLU A 13 6.05 0.13 -24.08
C GLU A 13 6.88 -0.39 -25.27
N ASN A 14 7.51 -1.54 -25.09
CA ASN A 14 8.27 -2.22 -26.13
C ASN A 14 7.97 -3.72 -26.13
N PRO A 15 6.91 -4.17 -26.85
CA PRO A 15 6.45 -5.56 -26.81
C PRO A 15 7.52 -6.60 -27.13
N SER A 16 8.58 -6.24 -27.86
CA SER A 16 9.69 -7.15 -28.21
C SER A 16 10.76 -7.28 -27.11
N ARG A 17 10.61 -6.61 -25.97
CA ARG A 17 11.65 -6.56 -24.93
C ARG A 17 11.11 -6.72 -23.51
N GLU A 18 9.82 -6.97 -23.38
CA GLU A 18 9.16 -7.05 -22.07
C GLU A 18 8.68 -8.46 -21.75
N ASP A 19 9.41 -9.46 -22.23
CA ASP A 19 9.11 -10.89 -22.05
C ASP A 19 8.87 -11.24 -20.59
N ALA A 20 9.67 -10.70 -19.69
CA ALA A 20 9.57 -10.91 -18.26
C ALA A 20 8.25 -10.38 -17.66
N LEU A 21 7.81 -9.19 -18.09
CA LEU A 21 6.54 -8.60 -17.69
C LEU A 21 5.36 -9.43 -18.21
N VAL A 22 5.44 -9.87 -19.47
CA VAL A 22 4.40 -10.72 -20.09
C VAL A 22 4.33 -12.06 -19.38
N HIS A 23 5.47 -12.71 -19.14
CA HIS A 23 5.52 -13.99 -18.43
C HIS A 23 4.94 -13.88 -17.01
N LEU A 24 5.30 -12.83 -16.26
CA LEU A 24 4.77 -12.59 -14.93
C LEU A 24 3.25 -12.40 -14.96
N ALA A 25 2.74 -11.58 -15.88
CA ALA A 25 1.30 -11.33 -16.01
C ALA A 25 0.55 -12.58 -16.48
N ALA A 26 1.13 -13.36 -17.41
CA ALA A 26 0.57 -14.63 -17.83
C ALA A 26 0.51 -15.65 -16.69
N THR A 27 1.55 -15.73 -15.87
CA THR A 27 1.53 -16.58 -14.66
C THR A 27 0.38 -16.21 -13.74
N LEU A 28 0.09 -14.92 -13.54
CA LEU A 28 -1.05 -14.46 -12.74
C LEU A 28 -2.40 -14.72 -13.41
N ALA A 29 -2.43 -14.84 -14.73
CA ALA A 29 -3.61 -15.16 -15.53
C ALA A 29 -3.78 -16.67 -15.81
N SER A 30 -3.09 -17.55 -15.10
CA SER A 30 -3.13 -19.02 -15.32
C SER A 30 -4.48 -19.66 -14.93
N SER A 31 -5.37 -18.92 -14.29
CA SER A 31 -6.70 -19.40 -13.89
C SER A 31 -7.63 -19.55 -15.10
N PRO A 32 -8.49 -20.59 -15.17
CA PRO A 32 -9.30 -20.88 -16.35
C PRO A 32 -10.26 -19.78 -16.82
N ASN A 33 -10.67 -18.88 -15.91
CA ASN A 33 -11.57 -17.76 -16.23
C ASN A 33 -10.84 -16.40 -16.28
N ALA A 34 -9.53 -16.39 -16.15
CA ALA A 34 -8.75 -15.16 -16.26
C ALA A 34 -8.58 -14.76 -17.74
N GLU A 35 -8.55 -13.47 -17.98
CA GLU A 35 -8.32 -12.89 -19.31
C GLU A 35 -7.02 -12.09 -19.30
N LEU A 36 -6.18 -12.26 -20.33
CA LEU A 36 -4.93 -11.53 -20.48
C LEU A 36 -4.97 -10.70 -21.78
N HIS A 37 -4.93 -9.39 -21.64
CA HIS A 37 -4.89 -8.43 -22.73
C HIS A 37 -3.49 -7.81 -22.80
N LEU A 38 -2.82 -7.93 -23.96
CA LEU A 38 -1.52 -7.34 -24.23
C LEU A 38 -1.71 -6.10 -25.08
N ALA A 39 -1.54 -4.91 -24.54
CA ALA A 39 -1.78 -3.67 -25.26
C ALA A 39 -0.50 -2.89 -25.49
N HIS A 40 -0.28 -2.48 -26.73
CA HIS A 40 0.70 -1.48 -27.11
C HIS A 40 -0.02 -0.28 -27.71
N ALA A 41 0.20 0.91 -27.15
CA ALA A 41 -0.47 2.12 -27.58
C ALA A 41 0.48 3.02 -28.37
N LEU A 42 -0.03 3.53 -29.49
CA LEU A 42 0.68 4.45 -30.36
C LEU A 42 -0.18 5.71 -30.61
N THR A 43 0.46 6.84 -30.80
CA THR A 43 -0.18 7.98 -31.43
C THR A 43 -0.42 7.72 -32.92
N PRO A 44 -1.37 8.42 -33.59
CA PRO A 44 -1.65 8.21 -35.01
C PRO A 44 -0.43 8.38 -35.95
N ASP A 45 0.51 9.24 -35.56
CA ASP A 45 1.73 9.44 -36.33
C ASP A 45 2.76 8.35 -36.09
N GLU A 46 2.89 7.86 -34.88
CA GLU A 46 3.74 6.69 -34.55
C GLU A 46 3.20 5.41 -35.22
N SER A 47 1.89 5.22 -35.25
CA SER A 47 1.25 4.06 -35.88
C SER A 47 1.58 3.93 -37.35
N LYS A 48 1.63 5.05 -38.10
CA LYS A 48 2.03 5.07 -39.52
C LYS A 48 3.47 4.61 -39.73
N ILE A 49 4.36 4.87 -38.78
CA ILE A 49 5.80 4.59 -38.90
C ILE A 49 6.13 3.21 -38.31
N ASN A 50 5.60 2.90 -37.15
CA ASN A 50 6.01 1.78 -36.31
C ASN A 50 4.96 0.65 -36.20
N GLY A 51 3.77 0.83 -36.78
CA GLY A 51 2.64 -0.11 -36.60
C GLY A 51 2.94 -1.56 -37.01
N GLY A 52 3.79 -1.75 -38.02
CA GLY A 52 4.24 -3.09 -38.44
C GLY A 52 5.13 -3.77 -37.40
N ALA A 53 6.12 -3.04 -36.88
CA ALA A 53 7.03 -3.56 -35.86
C ALA A 53 6.30 -3.80 -34.54
N ALA A 54 5.35 -2.91 -34.17
CA ALA A 54 4.51 -3.04 -32.98
C ALA A 54 3.66 -4.32 -33.01
N ARG A 55 3.08 -4.67 -34.18
CA ARG A 55 2.31 -5.91 -34.33
C ARG A 55 3.19 -7.14 -34.18
N GLN A 56 4.37 -7.16 -34.81
CA GLN A 56 5.32 -8.27 -34.64
C GLN A 56 5.75 -8.43 -33.18
N GLY A 57 5.96 -7.33 -32.47
CA GLY A 57 6.26 -7.39 -31.04
C GLY A 57 5.10 -7.94 -30.22
N LEU A 58 3.86 -7.58 -30.54
CA LEU A 58 2.68 -8.14 -29.88
C LEU A 58 2.50 -9.63 -30.17
N ASP A 59 2.77 -10.07 -31.41
CA ASP A 59 2.74 -11.49 -31.77
C ASP A 59 3.79 -12.27 -30.95
N HIS A 60 5.01 -11.75 -30.82
CA HIS A 60 6.02 -12.31 -29.92
C HIS A 60 5.55 -12.37 -28.45
N ALA A 61 4.94 -11.31 -27.93
CA ALA A 61 4.42 -11.29 -26.57
C ALA A 61 3.32 -12.34 -26.35
N VAL A 62 2.50 -12.63 -27.37
CA VAL A 62 1.52 -13.75 -27.34
C VAL A 62 2.24 -15.10 -27.26
N GLU A 63 3.34 -15.29 -28.01
CA GLU A 63 4.15 -16.52 -27.91
C GLU A 63 4.71 -16.70 -26.49
N VAL A 64 5.24 -15.64 -25.87
CA VAL A 64 5.73 -15.67 -24.49
C VAL A 64 4.62 -16.04 -23.50
N ALA A 65 3.41 -15.50 -23.64
CA ALA A 65 2.28 -15.89 -22.80
C ALA A 65 1.89 -17.37 -23.00
N ALA A 66 1.99 -17.87 -24.22
CA ALA A 66 1.68 -19.26 -24.55
C ALA A 66 2.70 -20.24 -23.96
N GLU A 67 3.96 -19.84 -23.69
CA GLU A 67 4.95 -20.68 -23.00
C GLU A 67 4.51 -21.09 -21.59
N VAL A 68 3.71 -20.26 -20.93
CA VAL A 68 3.08 -20.55 -19.62
C VAL A 68 1.65 -21.14 -19.76
N GLY A 69 1.24 -21.49 -20.99
CA GLY A 69 -0.06 -22.10 -21.24
C GLY A 69 -1.25 -21.14 -21.22
N VAL A 70 -1.02 -19.83 -21.32
CA VAL A 70 -2.05 -18.77 -21.26
C VAL A 70 -2.31 -18.21 -22.64
N VAL A 71 -3.60 -18.13 -23.01
CA VAL A 71 -4.04 -17.48 -24.25
C VAL A 71 -4.18 -15.98 -23.98
N ALA A 72 -3.37 -15.18 -24.67
CA ALA A 72 -3.41 -13.73 -24.56
C ALA A 72 -4.02 -13.09 -25.81
N SER A 73 -4.74 -11.98 -25.63
CA SER A 73 -5.33 -11.16 -26.68
C SER A 73 -4.44 -9.97 -26.99
N PRO A 74 -3.80 -9.89 -28.18
CA PRO A 74 -2.95 -8.77 -28.54
C PRO A 74 -3.78 -7.59 -29.07
N HIS A 75 -3.44 -6.38 -28.66
CA HIS A 75 -4.12 -5.15 -29.05
C HIS A 75 -3.12 -4.04 -29.39
N LEU A 76 -3.15 -3.60 -30.63
CA LEU A 76 -2.51 -2.35 -31.04
C LEU A 76 -3.59 -1.25 -30.98
N VAL A 77 -3.45 -0.34 -30.02
CA VAL A 77 -4.44 0.71 -29.76
C VAL A 77 -3.90 2.08 -30.17
N GLU A 78 -4.79 2.95 -30.64
CA GLU A 78 -4.44 4.32 -31.06
C GLU A 78 -5.24 5.33 -30.25
N GLY A 79 -4.62 6.45 -29.90
CA GLY A 79 -5.26 7.55 -29.21
C GLY A 79 -4.48 8.86 -29.33
N GLU A 80 -5.08 9.97 -28.92
CA GLU A 80 -4.39 11.27 -28.89
C GLU A 80 -3.12 11.22 -28.03
N THR A 81 -3.16 10.44 -26.96
CA THR A 81 -2.02 10.12 -26.12
C THR A 81 -2.01 8.63 -25.78
N VAL A 82 -0.83 8.08 -25.57
CA VAL A 82 -0.64 6.68 -25.10
C VAL A 82 -1.45 6.43 -23.81
N THR A 83 -1.43 7.38 -22.89
CA THR A 83 -2.18 7.29 -21.63
C THR A 83 -3.69 7.15 -21.87
N ALA A 84 -4.27 8.00 -22.70
CA ALA A 84 -5.72 7.97 -22.99
C ALA A 84 -6.10 6.63 -23.67
N ALA A 85 -5.33 6.18 -24.65
CA ALA A 85 -5.59 4.94 -25.35
C ALA A 85 -5.61 3.72 -24.40
N ILE A 86 -4.66 3.64 -23.47
CA ILE A 86 -4.60 2.53 -22.49
C ILE A 86 -5.74 2.63 -21.47
N LEU A 87 -6.10 3.85 -21.00
CA LEU A 87 -7.20 4.04 -20.05
C LEU A 87 -8.55 3.64 -20.65
N ASP A 88 -8.83 4.08 -21.87
CA ASP A 88 -10.06 3.79 -22.60
C ASP A 88 -10.18 2.26 -22.84
N SER A 89 -9.09 1.63 -23.24
CA SER A 89 -9.00 0.18 -23.46
C SER A 89 -9.24 -0.61 -22.17
N ALA A 90 -8.64 -0.19 -21.06
CA ALA A 90 -8.85 -0.82 -19.76
C ALA A 90 -10.33 -0.78 -19.32
N GLY A 91 -11.01 0.34 -19.60
CA GLY A 91 -12.44 0.51 -19.34
C GLY A 91 -13.30 -0.35 -20.29
N GLU A 92 -13.02 -0.34 -21.59
CA GLU A 92 -13.76 -1.08 -22.61
C GLU A 92 -13.72 -2.60 -22.38
N TRP A 93 -12.54 -3.13 -22.02
CA TRP A 93 -12.36 -4.57 -21.77
C TRP A 93 -12.71 -4.98 -20.35
N GLY A 94 -13.12 -4.02 -19.50
CA GLY A 94 -13.50 -4.27 -18.11
C GLY A 94 -12.36 -4.83 -17.28
N CYS A 95 -11.12 -4.41 -17.57
CA CYS A 95 -9.95 -4.85 -16.83
C CYS A 95 -10.02 -4.43 -15.36
N ASN A 96 -9.63 -5.31 -14.46
CA ASN A 96 -9.60 -5.05 -13.02
C ASN A 96 -8.19 -5.01 -12.45
N MET A 97 -7.19 -5.35 -13.28
CA MET A 97 -5.77 -5.28 -12.96
C MET A 97 -4.99 -4.77 -14.16
N MET A 98 -3.95 -3.97 -13.92
CA MET A 98 -3.00 -3.55 -14.93
C MET A 98 -1.58 -3.88 -14.50
N ALA A 99 -0.79 -4.45 -15.43
CA ALA A 99 0.64 -4.64 -15.27
C ALA A 99 1.40 -3.73 -16.24
N MET A 100 2.48 -3.12 -15.76
CA MET A 100 3.35 -2.24 -16.53
C MET A 100 4.81 -2.39 -16.12
N GLY A 101 5.73 -2.09 -17.04
CA GLY A 101 7.15 -2.05 -16.77
C GLY A 101 7.55 -0.82 -15.92
N TRP A 102 8.66 -0.96 -15.22
CA TRP A 102 9.28 0.13 -14.50
C TRP A 102 10.32 0.81 -15.40
N TYR A 103 9.99 1.99 -15.88
CA TYR A 103 10.93 2.80 -16.67
C TYR A 103 11.37 4.00 -15.84
N ALA A 104 12.65 4.01 -15.48
CA ALA A 104 13.24 5.16 -14.82
C ALA A 104 13.50 6.26 -15.85
N ASP A 105 13.02 7.45 -15.60
CA ASP A 105 13.46 8.64 -16.32
C ASP A 105 14.95 8.87 -16.10
N VAL A 106 15.65 9.44 -17.09
CA VAL A 106 17.11 9.70 -17.10
C VAL A 106 17.54 10.56 -15.89
N ASP A 107 16.60 11.33 -15.33
CA ASP A 107 16.80 12.09 -14.11
C ASP A 107 16.37 11.23 -12.90
N ARG A 108 17.36 10.62 -12.26
CA ARG A 108 17.31 9.62 -11.15
C ARG A 108 16.36 9.91 -9.97
N ARG A 109 15.46 10.87 -10.10
CA ARG A 109 14.50 11.30 -9.06
C ARG A 109 13.08 10.79 -9.26
N THR A 110 12.77 10.26 -10.45
CA THR A 110 11.42 9.74 -10.76
C THR A 110 11.47 8.26 -11.09
N ILE A 111 10.68 7.49 -10.39
CA ILE A 111 10.63 6.01 -10.47
C ILE A 111 9.87 5.55 -11.71
N LEU A 112 9.00 6.38 -12.27
CA LEU A 112 8.18 6.06 -13.43
C LEU A 112 8.32 7.11 -14.51
N ALA A 113 8.38 6.67 -15.77
CA ALA A 113 8.18 7.55 -16.91
C ALA A 113 6.85 8.31 -16.79
N SER A 114 6.74 9.48 -17.41
CA SER A 114 5.57 10.36 -17.34
C SER A 114 4.26 9.64 -17.68
N THR A 115 4.29 8.75 -18.69
CA THR A 115 3.16 7.93 -19.12
C THR A 115 2.71 6.94 -18.05
N ASN A 116 3.63 6.16 -17.48
CA ASN A 116 3.30 5.17 -16.44
C ASN A 116 2.79 5.85 -15.16
N ARG A 117 3.31 7.04 -14.85
CA ARG A 117 2.80 7.85 -13.75
C ARG A 117 1.37 8.32 -14.00
N ALA A 118 1.07 8.80 -15.21
CA ALA A 118 -0.26 9.25 -15.58
C ALA A 118 -1.26 8.08 -15.55
N LEU A 119 -0.87 6.90 -16.07
CA LEU A 119 -1.68 5.67 -16.00
C LEU A 119 -1.98 5.28 -14.56
N ALA A 120 -0.95 5.19 -13.74
CA ALA A 120 -1.09 4.81 -12.36
C ALA A 120 -1.96 5.75 -11.53
N LYS A 121 -1.97 7.05 -11.85
CA LYS A 121 -2.82 8.04 -11.19
C LYS A 121 -4.28 7.93 -11.60
N SER A 122 -4.53 7.70 -12.88
CA SER A 122 -5.86 7.81 -13.47
C SER A 122 -6.67 6.51 -13.34
N LEU A 123 -6.00 5.37 -13.16
CA LEU A 123 -6.66 4.06 -13.06
C LEU A 123 -7.19 3.79 -11.66
N ASP A 124 -8.46 3.41 -11.61
CA ASP A 124 -9.13 2.92 -10.41
C ASP A 124 -9.20 1.38 -10.40
N ILE A 125 -8.10 0.73 -10.76
CA ILE A 125 -7.92 -0.74 -10.77
C ILE A 125 -6.61 -1.12 -10.08
N ASP A 126 -6.47 -2.39 -9.75
CA ASP A 126 -5.24 -2.92 -9.17
C ASP A 126 -4.08 -2.74 -10.15
N THR A 127 -2.92 -2.30 -9.66
CA THR A 127 -1.80 -1.96 -10.53
C THR A 127 -0.53 -2.67 -10.08
N LEU A 128 0.14 -3.30 -11.01
CA LEU A 128 1.41 -3.98 -10.85
C LEU A 128 2.48 -3.24 -11.64
N ILE A 129 3.62 -2.93 -11.00
CA ILE A 129 4.75 -2.31 -11.67
C ILE A 129 5.96 -3.18 -11.47
N PHE A 130 6.49 -3.66 -12.57
CA PHE A 130 7.57 -4.61 -12.55
C PHE A 130 8.89 -3.96 -12.98
N LYS A 131 9.87 -3.99 -12.07
CA LYS A 131 11.26 -3.63 -12.31
C LYS A 131 12.04 -4.91 -12.54
N GLU A 132 12.37 -5.17 -13.79
CA GLU A 132 13.22 -6.30 -14.12
C GLU A 132 14.69 -5.99 -13.86
N LYS A 133 15.40 -6.96 -13.32
CA LYS A 133 16.85 -6.92 -13.20
C LYS A 133 17.54 -8.11 -13.87
N SER A 134 17.03 -9.30 -13.68
CA SER A 134 17.38 -10.53 -14.42
C SER A 134 16.18 -11.45 -14.28
N PHE A 135 15.51 -11.77 -15.36
CA PHE A 135 14.28 -12.54 -15.29
C PHE A 135 14.53 -14.02 -15.56
N HIS A 136 14.10 -14.80 -14.62
CA HIS A 136 13.74 -16.21 -14.70
C HIS A 136 12.61 -16.43 -13.67
N PRO A 137 11.79 -17.48 -13.77
CA PRO A 137 10.86 -17.81 -12.70
C PRO A 137 11.60 -17.85 -11.36
N ALA A 138 11.14 -17.03 -10.40
CA ALA A 138 11.83 -16.87 -9.14
C ALA A 138 11.85 -18.18 -8.36
N GLN A 139 12.96 -18.50 -7.72
CA GLN A 139 13.08 -19.60 -6.75
C GLN A 139 12.85 -19.11 -5.32
N LYS A 140 13.10 -17.80 -5.08
CA LYS A 140 12.88 -17.16 -3.78
C LYS A 140 12.20 -15.83 -3.95
N ILE A 141 11.04 -15.70 -3.31
CA ILE A 141 10.24 -14.47 -3.28
C ILE A 141 10.27 -13.89 -1.87
N LEU A 142 10.62 -12.62 -1.75
CA LEU A 142 10.61 -11.88 -0.49
C LEU A 142 9.47 -10.87 -0.48
N VAL A 143 8.67 -10.86 0.61
CA VAL A 143 7.59 -9.90 0.82
C VAL A 143 7.79 -9.15 2.13
N PRO A 144 8.31 -7.93 2.11
CA PRO A 144 8.24 -7.07 3.28
C PRO A 144 6.80 -6.62 3.52
N THR A 145 6.32 -6.76 4.74
CA THR A 145 4.94 -6.38 5.05
C THR A 145 4.85 -5.42 6.24
N GLY A 146 4.14 -4.31 6.05
CA GLY A 146 3.75 -3.38 7.12
C GLY A 146 2.30 -3.56 7.56
N GLY A 147 1.52 -4.41 6.87
CA GLY A 147 0.15 -4.76 7.22
C GLY A 147 -0.93 -3.91 6.58
N GLY A 148 -0.61 -2.98 5.67
CA GLY A 148 -1.60 -2.21 4.91
C GLY A 148 -2.21 -2.99 3.73
N GLY A 149 -3.30 -2.46 3.13
CA GLY A 149 -4.04 -3.13 2.04
C GLY A 149 -3.19 -3.51 0.83
N HIS A 150 -2.28 -2.63 0.40
CA HIS A 150 -1.34 -2.91 -0.69
C HIS A 150 -0.39 -4.07 -0.36
N SER A 151 0.02 -4.16 0.91
CA SER A 151 0.87 -5.24 1.42
C SER A 151 0.13 -6.58 1.47
N LEU A 152 -1.16 -6.58 1.82
CA LEU A 152 -1.98 -7.80 1.81
C LEU A 152 -2.16 -8.33 0.38
N MET A 153 -2.44 -7.46 -0.58
CA MET A 153 -2.50 -7.84 -1.98
C MET A 153 -1.14 -8.33 -2.48
N GLY A 154 -0.05 -7.69 -2.07
CA GLY A 154 1.31 -8.12 -2.39
C GLY A 154 1.59 -9.55 -1.89
N LEU A 155 1.13 -9.90 -0.68
CA LEU A 155 1.23 -11.26 -0.14
C LEU A 155 0.45 -12.27 -0.98
N GLN A 156 -0.77 -11.95 -1.40
CA GLN A 156 -1.59 -12.84 -2.24
C GLN A 156 -0.95 -13.07 -3.61
N ILE A 157 -0.46 -12.00 -4.25
CA ILE A 157 0.22 -12.09 -5.55
C ILE A 157 1.52 -12.89 -5.43
N ALA A 158 2.29 -12.68 -4.35
CA ALA A 158 3.53 -13.42 -4.13
C ALA A 158 3.28 -14.90 -3.89
N ASP A 159 2.22 -15.27 -3.15
CA ASP A 159 1.79 -16.65 -2.93
C ASP A 159 1.36 -17.30 -4.25
N ASP A 160 0.61 -16.56 -5.07
CA ASP A 160 0.20 -17.00 -6.38
C ASP A 160 1.39 -17.33 -7.29
N LEU A 161 2.36 -16.41 -7.35
CA LEU A 161 3.59 -16.61 -8.11
C LEU A 161 4.45 -17.75 -7.55
N ALA A 162 4.55 -17.83 -6.22
CA ALA A 162 5.30 -18.90 -5.55
C ALA A 162 4.71 -20.28 -5.86
N GLY A 163 3.38 -20.40 -5.85
CA GLY A 163 2.67 -21.64 -6.18
C GLY A 163 2.92 -22.10 -7.60
N GLU A 164 2.85 -21.18 -8.59
CA GLU A 164 3.07 -21.51 -10.00
C GLU A 164 4.54 -21.82 -10.34
N TRP A 165 5.47 -21.13 -9.70
CA TRP A 165 6.90 -21.30 -9.95
C TRP A 165 7.57 -22.34 -9.04
N GLY A 166 6.87 -22.84 -8.01
CA GLY A 166 7.46 -23.70 -6.98
C GLY A 166 8.51 -22.97 -6.13
N ALA A 167 8.33 -21.66 -5.92
CA ALA A 167 9.28 -20.81 -5.23
C ALA A 167 9.09 -20.83 -3.70
N GLU A 168 10.19 -20.62 -2.98
CA GLU A 168 10.17 -20.35 -1.55
C GLU A 168 9.63 -18.95 -1.28
N LEU A 169 8.60 -18.83 -0.41
CA LEU A 169 8.04 -17.55 -0.01
C LEU A 169 8.54 -17.15 1.38
N ALA A 170 9.18 -15.99 1.47
CA ALA A 170 9.63 -15.40 2.72
C ALA A 170 8.93 -14.06 2.99
N VAL A 171 8.49 -13.87 4.23
CA VAL A 171 7.84 -12.66 4.70
C VAL A 171 8.72 -12.00 5.76
N THR A 172 9.08 -10.74 5.54
CA THR A 172 9.87 -9.96 6.49
C THR A 172 9.05 -8.82 7.09
N ARG A 173 9.06 -8.72 8.42
CA ARG A 173 8.54 -7.57 9.18
C ARG A 173 9.69 -6.85 9.85
N VAL A 174 9.76 -5.53 9.68
CA VAL A 174 10.67 -4.69 10.45
C VAL A 174 9.90 -4.02 11.57
N ALA A 175 10.18 -4.42 12.80
CA ALA A 175 9.67 -3.78 14.00
C ALA A 175 10.64 -2.64 14.37
N ARG A 176 10.15 -1.38 14.31
CA ARG A 176 10.97 -0.21 14.60
C ARG A 176 11.29 -0.10 16.08
N ASP A 177 12.55 0.08 16.38
CA ASP A 177 13.03 0.50 17.70
C ASP A 177 14.21 1.45 17.54
N ALA A 178 14.04 2.68 17.99
CA ALA A 178 15.07 3.72 17.93
C ALA A 178 16.35 3.39 18.73
N GLN A 179 16.26 2.51 19.73
CA GLN A 179 17.38 2.19 20.63
C GLN A 179 18.02 0.83 20.34
N CYS A 180 17.41 0.00 19.52
CA CYS A 180 17.89 -1.35 19.13
C CYS A 180 18.56 -2.11 20.25
N ARG A 181 17.86 -2.37 21.37
CA ARG A 181 18.36 -3.16 22.50
C ARG A 181 17.91 -4.62 22.38
N PRO A 182 18.63 -5.49 21.66
CA PRO A 182 18.16 -6.85 21.33
C PRO A 182 17.85 -7.73 22.54
N ARG A 183 18.38 -7.37 23.73
CA ARG A 183 18.18 -8.12 24.98
C ARG A 183 17.09 -7.54 25.89
N ASP A 184 16.43 -6.45 25.49
CA ASP A 184 15.33 -5.87 26.27
C ASP A 184 14.12 -6.82 26.24
N PRO A 185 13.62 -7.28 27.38
CA PRO A 185 12.47 -8.19 27.45
C PRO A 185 11.21 -7.63 26.82
N ILE A 186 11.01 -6.31 26.85
CA ILE A 186 9.87 -5.63 26.25
C ILE A 186 9.97 -5.75 24.72
N LEU A 187 11.15 -5.51 24.16
CA LEU A 187 11.39 -5.62 22.72
C LEU A 187 11.29 -7.06 22.21
N GLN A 188 11.75 -8.04 23.02
CA GLN A 188 11.58 -9.45 22.65
C GLN A 188 10.09 -9.85 22.65
N ARG A 189 9.31 -9.36 23.61
CA ARG A 189 7.85 -9.56 23.62
C ARG A 189 7.18 -8.89 22.42
N TYR A 190 7.56 -7.65 22.10
CA TYR A 190 7.09 -6.94 20.92
C TYR A 190 7.41 -7.69 19.61
N ARG A 191 8.65 -8.15 19.46
CA ARG A 191 9.07 -8.97 18.32
C ARG A 191 8.21 -10.23 18.19
N GLN A 192 7.98 -10.93 19.30
CA GLN A 192 7.16 -12.15 19.31
C GLN A 192 5.72 -11.85 18.92
N GLN A 193 5.14 -10.76 19.38
CA GLN A 193 3.78 -10.36 19.06
C GLN A 193 3.62 -9.95 17.60
N VAL A 194 4.58 -9.21 17.04
CA VAL A 194 4.62 -8.89 15.59
C VAL A 194 4.67 -10.17 14.77
N ARG A 195 5.41 -11.18 15.23
CA ARG A 195 5.46 -12.49 14.58
C ARG A 195 4.11 -13.19 14.61
N GLU A 196 3.48 -13.29 15.77
CA GLU A 196 2.17 -13.94 15.96
C GLU A 196 1.06 -13.26 15.12
N ASP A 197 1.06 -11.92 15.07
CA ASP A 197 0.14 -11.15 14.20
C ASP A 197 0.38 -11.47 12.72
N THR A 198 1.64 -11.58 12.30
CA THR A 198 1.97 -11.93 10.92
C THR A 198 1.54 -13.36 10.59
N GLU A 199 1.81 -14.31 11.50
CA GLU A 199 1.36 -15.71 11.36
C GLU A 199 -0.15 -15.82 11.25
N LEU A 200 -0.89 -15.07 12.08
CA LEU A 200 -2.35 -15.05 12.02
C LEU A 200 -2.85 -14.55 10.66
N ARG A 201 -2.26 -13.48 10.13
CA ARG A 201 -2.61 -12.94 8.80
C ARG A 201 -2.37 -13.96 7.69
N LEU A 202 -1.21 -14.61 7.69
CA LEU A 202 -0.87 -15.62 6.69
C LEU A 202 -1.85 -16.79 6.76
N ARG A 203 -2.19 -17.26 7.96
CA ARG A 203 -3.21 -18.32 8.14
C ARG A 203 -4.58 -17.91 7.61
N LEU A 204 -5.03 -16.66 7.88
CA LEU A 204 -6.31 -16.16 7.37
C LEU A 204 -6.33 -16.06 5.84
N LEU A 205 -5.19 -15.81 5.22
CA LEU A 205 -5.03 -15.79 3.76
C LEU A 205 -4.74 -17.18 3.18
N ASN A 206 -4.56 -18.21 4.03
CA ASN A 206 -4.13 -19.56 3.66
C ASN A 206 -2.78 -19.56 2.90
N ILE A 207 -1.85 -18.70 3.35
CA ILE A 207 -0.50 -18.56 2.78
C ILE A 207 0.50 -19.28 3.67
N ASP A 208 1.34 -20.13 3.09
CA ASP A 208 2.50 -20.74 3.76
C ASP A 208 3.77 -19.98 3.40
N ALA A 209 4.42 -19.39 4.39
CA ALA A 209 5.62 -18.60 4.19
C ALA A 209 6.57 -18.63 5.40
N HIS A 210 7.87 -18.54 5.13
CA HIS A 210 8.85 -18.33 6.19
C HIS A 210 8.78 -16.90 6.73
N ILE A 211 8.56 -16.73 8.06
CA ILE A 211 8.43 -15.42 8.68
C ILE A 211 9.71 -15.03 9.40
N GLU A 212 10.23 -13.86 9.09
CA GLU A 212 11.30 -13.21 9.81
C GLU A 212 10.88 -11.85 10.36
N VAL A 213 11.08 -11.61 11.66
CA VAL A 213 10.87 -10.31 12.31
C VAL A 213 12.20 -9.73 12.72
N VAL A 214 12.49 -8.53 12.21
CA VAL A 214 13.73 -7.80 12.44
C VAL A 214 13.47 -6.58 13.31
N LEU A 215 14.29 -6.39 14.33
CA LEU A 215 14.30 -5.16 15.11
C LEU A 215 15.32 -4.20 14.48
N SER A 216 14.88 -3.02 14.05
CA SER A 216 15.77 -2.02 13.44
C SER A 216 15.19 -0.61 13.58
N PRO A 217 16.02 0.42 13.78
CA PRO A 217 15.59 1.81 13.71
C PRO A 217 15.25 2.24 12.27
N ASP A 218 15.86 1.58 11.28
CA ASP A 218 15.66 1.81 9.86
C ASP A 218 14.89 0.63 9.26
N VAL A 219 13.90 0.92 8.41
CA VAL A 219 13.09 -0.09 7.72
C VAL A 219 13.71 -0.53 6.41
N VAL A 220 14.42 0.37 5.73
CA VAL A 220 14.88 0.16 4.35
C VAL A 220 16.06 -0.82 4.29
N SER A 221 17.12 -0.54 5.05
CA SER A 221 18.36 -1.31 4.97
C SER A 221 18.17 -2.81 5.27
N PRO A 222 17.45 -3.22 6.33
CA PRO A 222 17.23 -4.65 6.60
C PRO A 222 16.48 -5.38 5.48
N ILE A 223 15.58 -4.70 4.78
CA ILE A 223 14.82 -5.28 3.67
C ILE A 223 15.72 -5.42 2.43
N VAL A 224 16.49 -4.38 2.11
CA VAL A 224 17.42 -4.39 0.97
C VAL A 224 18.51 -5.47 1.16
N ASP A 225 19.02 -5.63 2.38
CA ASP A 225 20.01 -6.65 2.70
C ASP A 225 19.46 -8.08 2.45
N ARG A 226 18.21 -8.33 2.84
CA ARG A 226 17.55 -9.63 2.62
C ARG A 226 17.18 -9.87 1.16
N ALA A 227 16.84 -8.82 0.45
CA ALA A 227 16.58 -8.91 -0.99
C ALA A 227 17.80 -9.40 -1.80
N SER A 228 19.01 -9.31 -1.25
CA SER A 228 20.23 -9.84 -1.88
C SER A 228 20.24 -11.38 -2.03
N GLY A 229 19.41 -12.07 -1.24
CA GLY A 229 19.25 -13.53 -1.31
C GLY A 229 17.95 -13.98 -1.99
N SER A 230 17.25 -13.07 -2.66
CA SER A 230 15.96 -13.32 -3.30
C SER A 230 16.01 -12.96 -4.78
N ASP A 231 15.18 -13.61 -5.58
CA ASP A 231 15.08 -13.37 -7.02
C ASP A 231 14.04 -12.27 -7.31
N LEU A 232 12.96 -12.27 -6.51
CA LEU A 232 11.87 -11.32 -6.62
C LEU A 232 11.52 -10.73 -5.26
N LEU A 233 11.42 -9.39 -5.23
CA LEU A 233 10.93 -8.63 -4.09
C LEU A 233 9.54 -8.09 -4.41
N VAL A 234 8.51 -8.47 -3.64
CA VAL A 234 7.14 -7.99 -3.84
C VAL A 234 6.83 -6.94 -2.77
N LEU A 235 6.56 -5.70 -3.20
CA LEU A 235 6.34 -4.55 -2.34
C LEU A 235 4.91 -4.03 -2.48
N GLY A 236 4.23 -3.77 -1.36
CA GLY A 236 3.05 -2.91 -1.38
C GLY A 236 3.44 -1.46 -1.67
N ALA A 237 2.74 -0.79 -2.57
CA ALA A 237 2.94 0.62 -2.85
C ALA A 237 2.63 1.51 -1.63
N SER A 238 3.18 2.71 -1.59
CA SER A 238 2.77 3.73 -0.62
C SER A 238 1.43 4.37 -1.02
N ASN A 239 0.71 4.91 -0.03
CA ASN A 239 -0.52 5.65 -0.30
C ASN A 239 -0.26 6.98 -1.04
N ASP A 240 0.97 7.52 -0.96
CA ASP A 240 1.36 8.81 -1.55
C ASP A 240 1.58 8.79 -3.06
N TRP A 241 1.38 7.65 -3.67
CA TRP A 241 1.74 7.38 -5.07
C TRP A 241 1.04 8.26 -6.11
N ARG A 242 -0.06 8.93 -5.72
CA ARG A 242 -0.82 9.85 -6.59
C ARG A 242 -0.35 11.30 -6.55
N GLN A 243 0.55 11.67 -5.65
CA GLN A 243 1.01 13.07 -5.52
C GLN A 243 2.17 13.39 -6.46
N GLU A 244 2.12 14.58 -7.10
CA GLU A 244 2.97 14.94 -8.24
C GLU A 244 4.47 15.12 -7.93
N GLU A 245 4.81 15.38 -6.67
CA GLU A 245 6.14 15.89 -6.35
C GLU A 245 7.08 14.89 -5.65
N HIS A 246 6.58 13.73 -5.16
CA HIS A 246 7.37 12.92 -4.22
C HIS A 246 7.35 11.41 -4.47
N LEU A 247 7.52 10.97 -5.72
CA LEU A 247 7.79 9.54 -6.01
C LEU A 247 9.16 9.08 -5.48
N ALA A 248 10.05 9.99 -5.15
CA ALA A 248 11.35 9.70 -4.55
C ALA A 248 11.32 10.04 -3.05
N GLY A 249 10.77 9.19 -2.22
CA GLY A 249 10.78 9.46 -0.78
C GLY A 249 9.97 8.52 0.08
N SER A 250 9.09 7.71 -0.50
CA SER A 250 8.40 6.68 0.27
C SER A 250 9.34 5.50 0.58
N ILE A 251 9.08 4.82 1.69
CA ILE A 251 9.85 3.62 2.08
C ILE A 251 9.84 2.56 0.97
N PRO A 252 8.68 2.18 0.35
CA PRO A 252 8.67 1.23 -0.75
C PRO A 252 9.51 1.68 -1.96
N ASP A 253 9.47 2.96 -2.29
CA ASP A 253 10.24 3.49 -3.45
C ASP A 253 11.75 3.42 -3.20
N GLU A 254 12.20 3.78 -2.00
CA GLU A 254 13.61 3.68 -1.62
C GLU A 254 14.09 2.24 -1.62
N ILE A 255 13.28 1.31 -1.11
CA ILE A 255 13.56 -0.13 -1.15
C ILE A 255 13.65 -0.60 -2.60
N ALA A 256 12.66 -0.27 -3.44
CA ALA A 256 12.60 -0.68 -4.83
C ALA A 256 13.79 -0.13 -5.66
N TYR A 257 14.21 1.12 -5.38
CA TYR A 257 15.37 1.71 -6.02
C TYR A 257 16.67 0.98 -5.65
N ARG A 258 16.85 0.64 -4.35
CA ARG A 258 18.07 0.03 -3.81
C ARG A 258 18.11 -1.51 -3.98
N ALA A 259 16.98 -2.14 -4.26
CA ALA A 259 16.87 -3.60 -4.33
C ALA A 259 17.85 -4.19 -5.36
N PRO A 260 18.60 -5.24 -4.98
CA PRO A 260 19.57 -5.90 -5.86
C PRO A 260 18.93 -6.94 -6.79
N CYS A 261 17.64 -7.26 -6.64
CA CYS A 261 16.86 -8.22 -7.42
C CYS A 261 15.74 -7.55 -8.20
N SER A 262 14.95 -8.33 -8.96
CA SER A 262 13.73 -7.86 -9.59
C SER A 262 12.70 -7.42 -8.53
N VAL A 263 11.88 -6.41 -8.84
CA VAL A 263 10.89 -5.85 -7.91
C VAL A 263 9.53 -5.80 -8.56
N LEU A 264 8.53 -6.33 -7.88
CA LEU A 264 7.11 -6.15 -8.21
C LEU A 264 6.47 -5.23 -7.18
N MET A 265 6.14 -4.02 -7.58
CA MET A 265 5.36 -3.10 -6.75
C MET A 265 3.88 -3.31 -7.01
N VAL A 266 3.12 -3.50 -5.94
CA VAL A 266 1.70 -3.83 -5.98
C VAL A 266 0.90 -2.71 -5.36
N ARG A 267 -0.01 -2.15 -6.12
CA ARG A 267 -1.00 -1.18 -5.68
C ARG A 267 -2.39 -1.78 -5.78
N SER A 268 -3.00 -2.04 -4.64
CA SER A 268 -4.39 -2.46 -4.59
C SER A 268 -5.32 -1.27 -4.81
N ARG A 269 -6.28 -1.43 -5.73
CA ARG A 269 -7.47 -0.59 -5.75
C ARG A 269 -8.22 -0.69 -4.43
N GLY A 270 -8.09 -1.84 -3.74
CA GLY A 270 -8.79 -2.31 -2.55
C GLY A 270 -10.01 -1.51 -2.14
N PRO A 271 -11.08 -2.05 -1.63
CA PRO A 271 -12.10 -1.18 -1.09
C PRO A 271 -11.34 -0.16 -0.25
N THR A 272 -11.67 1.09 -0.34
CA THR A 272 -11.48 2.05 0.72
C THR A 272 -12.06 1.35 1.95
N SER A 273 -11.25 0.44 2.50
CA SER A 273 -11.70 -0.47 3.53
C SER A 273 -12.01 0.44 4.69
N SER A 274 -13.28 0.54 5.00
CA SER A 274 -13.75 1.21 6.21
C SER A 274 -13.26 0.50 7.48
N GLN A 275 -12.48 -0.57 7.35
CA GLN A 275 -11.90 -1.27 8.48
C GLN A 275 -10.79 -0.45 9.11
N LEU A 276 -10.90 -0.23 10.41
CA LEU A 276 -9.95 0.57 11.19
C LEU A 276 -8.53 -0.01 11.14
N SER A 277 -8.41 -1.34 11.06
CA SER A 277 -7.13 -2.04 10.93
C SER A 277 -6.38 -1.76 9.62
N ASN A 278 -7.05 -1.23 8.61
CA ASN A 278 -6.44 -0.79 7.36
C ASN A 278 -6.11 0.71 7.34
N ILE A 279 -6.59 1.46 8.32
CA ILE A 279 -6.35 2.90 8.47
C ILE A 279 -5.27 3.16 9.53
N PHE A 280 -5.35 2.44 10.67
CA PHE A 280 -4.42 2.62 11.79
C PHE A 280 -3.41 1.48 11.81
N TRP A 281 -2.21 1.77 11.33
CA TRP A 281 -1.12 0.81 11.25
C TRP A 281 -0.19 0.94 12.44
N GLU A 282 0.58 -0.08 12.75
CA GLU A 282 1.53 -0.05 13.86
C GLU A 282 2.46 1.18 13.80
N GLN A 283 2.88 1.57 12.58
CA GLN A 283 3.75 2.73 12.36
C GLN A 283 3.05 4.05 12.69
N THR A 284 1.74 4.15 12.50
CA THR A 284 0.96 5.36 12.76
C THR A 284 0.31 5.37 14.15
N ILE A 285 0.73 4.46 15.04
CA ILE A 285 0.25 4.36 16.41
C ILE A 285 1.32 4.84 17.40
N ARG A 286 0.93 5.68 18.36
CA ARG A 286 1.79 6.12 19.48
C ARG A 286 1.04 5.94 20.81
N LEU A 287 1.71 5.33 21.80
CA LEU A 287 1.07 4.94 23.07
C LEU A 287 1.39 5.86 24.26
N ASP A 288 2.25 6.86 24.09
CA ASP A 288 2.67 7.77 25.17
C ASP A 288 2.79 9.20 24.64
N LEU A 289 1.70 9.73 24.09
CA LEU A 289 1.64 11.14 23.70
C LEU A 289 1.46 12.02 24.94
N ARG A 290 2.11 13.19 24.96
CA ARG A 290 2.09 14.12 26.09
C ARG A 290 1.84 15.57 25.66
N PRO A 291 0.85 15.82 24.83
CA PRO A 291 0.55 17.18 24.39
C PRO A 291 0.02 18.02 25.57
N LYS A 292 0.31 19.30 25.56
CA LYS A 292 -0.15 20.28 26.56
C LYS A 292 -1.61 20.65 26.34
N ASP A 293 -2.03 20.66 25.09
CA ASP A 293 -3.38 21.01 24.68
C ASP A 293 -3.77 20.26 23.39
N LYS A 294 -5.03 20.42 22.95
CA LYS A 294 -5.53 19.78 21.75
C LYS A 294 -4.81 20.21 20.46
N TRP A 295 -4.26 21.43 20.43
CA TRP A 295 -3.56 21.93 19.24
C TRP A 295 -2.19 21.28 19.06
N GLU A 296 -1.47 21.09 20.17
CA GLU A 296 -0.24 20.31 20.19
C GLU A 296 -0.53 18.83 19.90
N ALA A 297 -1.63 18.29 20.44
CA ALA A 297 -2.06 16.92 20.11
C ALA A 297 -2.31 16.71 18.60
N ILE A 298 -3.04 17.62 17.95
CA ILE A 298 -3.29 17.54 16.51
C ILE A 298 -1.97 17.69 15.73
N ASP A 299 -1.06 18.55 16.17
CA ASP A 299 0.25 18.74 15.55
C ASP A 299 1.10 17.46 15.64
N GLU A 300 1.20 16.86 16.85
CA GLU A 300 1.89 15.58 17.03
C GLU A 300 1.31 14.48 16.15
N MET A 301 -0.02 14.39 16.06
CA MET A 301 -0.69 13.39 15.22
C MET A 301 -0.42 13.57 13.72
N VAL A 302 -0.37 14.82 13.23
CA VAL A 302 0.02 15.11 11.85
C VAL A 302 1.49 14.77 11.63
N ASN A 303 2.37 15.08 12.60
CA ASN A 303 3.79 14.76 12.51
C ASN A 303 4.03 13.24 12.43
N ILE A 304 3.25 12.42 13.12
CA ILE A 304 3.31 10.95 12.97
C ILE A 304 3.12 10.55 11.50
N LEU A 305 2.12 11.11 10.84
CA LEU A 305 1.86 10.80 9.42
C LEU A 305 2.97 11.30 8.49
N VAL A 306 3.61 12.43 8.84
CA VAL A 306 4.76 12.95 8.09
C VAL A 306 6.01 12.10 8.31
N GLU A 307 6.31 11.71 9.54
CA GLU A 307 7.43 10.83 9.90
C GLU A 307 7.33 9.48 9.19
N GLU A 308 6.09 8.94 9.12
CA GLU A 308 5.79 7.68 8.45
C GLU A 308 5.56 7.84 6.92
N LYS A 309 5.85 9.04 6.39
CA LYS A 309 5.75 9.37 4.97
C LYS A 309 4.35 9.09 4.37
N GLN A 310 3.30 9.17 5.20
CA GLN A 310 1.91 9.14 4.78
C GLN A 310 1.45 10.51 4.27
N VAL A 311 2.07 11.56 4.77
CA VAL A 311 1.91 12.95 4.35
C VAL A 311 3.30 13.49 3.98
N PRO A 312 3.48 14.05 2.77
CA PRO A 312 4.73 14.70 2.41
C PRO A 312 5.05 15.86 3.36
N LEU A 313 6.33 16.06 3.65
CA LEU A 313 6.75 17.16 4.52
C LEU A 313 6.31 18.53 3.98
N SER A 314 6.30 18.72 2.66
CA SER A 314 5.82 19.93 1.99
C SER A 314 4.34 20.22 2.24
N GLU A 315 3.53 19.18 2.50
CA GLU A 315 2.10 19.28 2.73
C GLU A 315 1.71 19.40 4.22
N ARG A 316 2.67 19.20 5.10
CA ARG A 316 2.46 19.18 6.55
C ARG A 316 1.65 20.37 7.05
N ASP A 317 2.07 21.58 6.71
CA ASP A 317 1.44 22.80 7.24
C ASP A 317 0.03 23.00 6.66
N ARG A 318 -0.21 22.60 5.41
CA ARG A 318 -1.54 22.59 4.79
C ARG A 318 -2.48 21.61 5.49
N VAL A 319 -2.01 20.39 5.74
CA VAL A 319 -2.77 19.35 6.44
C VAL A 319 -3.08 19.78 7.87
N LEU A 320 -2.08 20.30 8.59
CA LEU A 320 -2.26 20.79 9.95
C LEU A 320 -3.27 21.95 10.01
N ALA A 321 -3.18 22.89 9.07
CA ALA A 321 -4.15 23.99 8.98
C ALA A 321 -5.58 23.48 8.74
N ALA A 322 -5.76 22.48 7.86
CA ALA A 322 -7.06 21.89 7.58
C ALA A 322 -7.64 21.16 8.82
N ALA A 323 -6.82 20.38 9.54
CA ALA A 323 -7.23 19.69 10.76
C ALA A 323 -7.63 20.68 11.88
N ARG A 324 -6.84 21.72 12.08
CA ARG A 324 -7.14 22.79 13.04
C ARG A 324 -8.40 23.59 12.65
N ALA A 325 -8.56 23.92 11.39
CA ALA A 325 -9.75 24.62 10.90
C ALA A 325 -11.02 23.79 11.17
N ARG A 326 -10.97 22.48 10.98
CA ARG A 326 -12.10 21.58 11.30
C ARG A 326 -12.38 21.54 12.81
N GLU A 327 -11.37 21.44 13.65
CA GLU A 327 -11.51 21.42 15.11
C GLU A 327 -12.05 22.75 15.67
N LEU A 328 -11.74 23.89 15.02
CA LEU A 328 -12.27 25.22 15.36
C LEU A 328 -13.78 25.36 15.15
N VAL A 329 -14.35 24.65 14.17
CA VAL A 329 -15.79 24.69 13.89
C VAL A 329 -16.60 24.11 15.04
N SER A 330 -16.17 22.97 15.54
CA SER A 330 -16.69 22.29 16.73
C SER A 330 -15.71 21.25 17.19
N SER A 331 -15.64 21.02 18.51
CA SER A 331 -14.79 19.98 19.07
C SER A 331 -15.07 18.62 18.42
N THR A 332 -14.02 17.91 18.08
CA THR A 332 -14.10 16.55 17.56
C THR A 332 -14.10 15.48 18.67
N SER A 333 -14.14 15.89 19.94
CA SER A 333 -14.38 14.96 21.04
C SER A 333 -15.79 14.38 20.94
N ILE A 334 -15.87 13.06 20.98
CA ILE A 334 -17.13 12.30 20.97
C ILE A 334 -17.54 11.87 22.38
N GLY A 335 -16.86 12.39 23.41
CA GLY A 335 -16.98 11.91 24.78
C GLY A 335 -16.26 10.60 25.01
N ARG A 336 -16.43 10.01 26.19
CA ARG A 336 -15.81 8.74 26.57
C ARG A 336 -14.30 8.71 26.36
N GLN A 337 -13.65 9.83 26.72
CA GLN A 337 -12.20 9.99 26.64
C GLN A 337 -11.63 9.91 25.21
N THR A 338 -12.46 10.14 24.19
CA THR A 338 -12.09 9.95 22.78
C THR A 338 -12.32 11.20 21.96
N ALA A 339 -11.33 11.56 21.12
CA ALA A 339 -11.48 12.56 20.09
C ALA A 339 -11.13 11.97 18.71
N ILE A 340 -11.80 12.47 17.67
CA ILE A 340 -11.58 12.07 16.28
C ILE A 340 -11.31 13.33 15.43
N PRO A 341 -10.16 14.00 15.58
CA PRO A 341 -9.77 15.06 14.66
C PRO A 341 -9.75 14.53 13.23
N HIS A 342 -10.35 15.29 12.29
CA HIS A 342 -10.39 14.87 10.90
C HIS A 342 -10.37 16.05 9.97
N ALA A 343 -9.80 15.87 8.77
CA ALA A 343 -9.73 16.90 7.75
C ALA A 343 -9.85 16.34 6.34
N PRO A 344 -10.55 17.04 5.45
CA PRO A 344 -10.45 16.79 4.01
C PRO A 344 -9.10 17.29 3.51
N VAL A 345 -8.41 16.46 2.74
CA VAL A 345 -7.12 16.79 2.13
C VAL A 345 -7.19 16.45 0.65
N GLU A 346 -6.79 17.37 -0.18
CA GLU A 346 -6.72 17.18 -1.62
C GLU A 346 -5.58 16.23 -1.98
N GLY A 347 -5.78 15.38 -2.98
CA GLY A 347 -4.75 14.47 -3.51
C GLY A 347 -4.57 13.17 -2.72
N LEU A 348 -5.27 12.95 -1.60
CA LEU A 348 -5.23 11.67 -0.92
C LEU A 348 -5.93 10.57 -1.73
N PRO A 349 -5.30 9.39 -1.87
CA PRO A 349 -5.89 8.26 -2.60
C PRO A 349 -6.96 7.52 -1.79
N GLY A 350 -6.94 7.66 -0.48
CA GLY A 350 -7.84 7.00 0.47
C GLY A 350 -7.78 7.64 1.84
N ILE A 351 -8.50 7.05 2.79
CA ILE A 351 -8.46 7.50 4.19
C ILE A 351 -7.14 7.01 4.81
N ILE A 352 -6.40 7.93 5.39
CA ILE A 352 -5.22 7.63 6.21
C ILE A 352 -5.43 8.14 7.63
N GLY A 353 -4.77 7.52 8.59
CA GLY A 353 -4.97 7.89 9.99
C GLY A 353 -3.78 7.59 10.89
N ALA A 354 -3.76 8.32 12.01
CA ALA A 354 -2.87 8.06 13.13
C ALA A 354 -3.69 7.87 14.40
N LEU A 355 -3.22 7.00 15.29
CA LEU A 355 -3.84 6.72 16.58
C LEU A 355 -2.87 7.03 17.71
N GLY A 356 -3.29 7.91 18.60
CA GLY A 356 -2.53 8.34 19.77
C GLY A 356 -3.21 7.97 21.08
N ILE A 357 -2.44 7.44 22.02
CA ILE A 357 -2.87 7.29 23.42
C ILE A 357 -2.15 8.34 24.26
N CYS A 358 -2.93 9.14 25.00
CA CYS A 358 -2.47 10.14 25.94
C CYS A 358 -2.72 9.65 27.38
N PRO A 359 -1.76 9.02 28.08
CA PRO A 359 -1.97 8.45 29.41
C PRO A 359 -2.42 9.48 30.46
N HIS A 360 -1.98 10.73 30.31
CA HIS A 360 -2.35 11.83 31.22
C HIS A 360 -3.64 12.55 30.83
N GLY A 361 -4.20 12.23 29.65
CA GLY A 361 -5.34 12.92 29.09
C GLY A 361 -5.01 14.34 28.61
N VAL A 362 -5.80 14.84 27.68
CA VAL A 362 -5.70 16.20 27.14
C VAL A 362 -7.09 16.79 26.97
N ASP A 363 -7.25 18.08 27.25
CA ASP A 363 -8.52 18.76 27.09
C ASP A 363 -8.79 19.07 25.60
N PHE A 364 -9.91 18.54 25.11
CA PHE A 364 -10.42 18.81 23.76
C PHE A 364 -11.66 19.72 23.78
N ASN A 365 -12.02 20.29 24.93
CA ASN A 365 -13.27 21.01 25.12
C ASN A 365 -14.49 20.17 24.69
N GLY A 366 -14.51 18.90 25.09
CA GLY A 366 -15.60 17.97 24.81
C GLY A 366 -16.87 18.29 25.59
N LEU A 367 -18.01 17.74 25.15
CA LEU A 367 -19.32 17.97 25.80
C LEU A 367 -19.46 17.34 27.19
N ASP A 368 -18.61 16.35 27.51
CA ASP A 368 -18.64 15.61 28.80
C ASP A 368 -17.58 16.10 29.79
N ASP A 369 -16.84 17.16 29.46
CA ASP A 369 -15.76 17.74 30.28
C ASP A 369 -14.69 16.71 30.73
N GLN A 370 -14.62 15.55 30.07
CA GLN A 370 -13.62 14.52 30.38
C GLN A 370 -12.35 14.72 29.55
N PRO A 371 -11.18 14.48 30.14
CA PRO A 371 -9.94 14.50 29.39
C PRO A 371 -9.95 13.38 28.32
N VAL A 372 -9.43 13.69 27.13
CA VAL A 372 -9.29 12.75 26.03
C VAL A 372 -8.01 11.96 26.21
N HIS A 373 -8.12 10.65 26.20
CA HIS A 373 -7.01 9.70 26.28
C HIS A 373 -6.74 9.00 24.94
N PHE A 374 -7.73 8.97 24.04
CA PHE A 374 -7.65 8.27 22.74
C PHE A 374 -7.91 9.25 21.61
N ILE A 375 -6.92 9.46 20.75
CA ILE A 375 -7.00 10.41 19.63
C ILE A 375 -6.88 9.65 18.32
N PHE A 376 -7.90 9.73 17.47
CA PHE A 376 -7.95 9.13 16.15
C PHE A 376 -7.91 10.23 15.10
N LEU A 377 -6.73 10.61 14.61
CA LEU A 377 -6.65 11.54 13.47
C LEU A 377 -7.01 10.82 12.18
N LEU A 378 -7.92 11.40 11.40
CA LEU A 378 -8.31 10.93 10.07
C LEU A 378 -8.09 12.02 9.03
N LEU A 379 -7.36 11.71 7.99
CA LEU A 379 -7.27 12.53 6.79
C LEU A 379 -8.04 11.82 5.67
N THR A 380 -8.91 12.55 4.99
CA THR A 380 -9.86 11.99 4.03
C THR A 380 -9.72 12.66 2.67
N PRO A 381 -9.91 11.93 1.55
CA PRO A 381 -9.92 12.55 0.24
C PRO A 381 -11.01 13.63 0.14
N GLN A 382 -10.66 14.83 -0.32
CA GLN A 382 -11.60 15.94 -0.43
C GLN A 382 -12.77 15.62 -1.37
N GLN A 383 -12.52 14.85 -2.40
CA GLN A 383 -13.53 14.49 -3.42
C GLN A 383 -14.53 13.43 -2.94
N ASN A 384 -14.23 12.71 -1.85
CA ASN A 384 -15.05 11.61 -1.36
C ASN A 384 -15.38 11.75 0.14
N TYR A 385 -15.79 12.96 0.53
CA TYR A 385 -16.05 13.34 1.92
C TYR A 385 -17.09 12.45 2.64
N ARG A 386 -17.96 11.75 1.91
CA ARG A 386 -18.94 10.84 2.52
C ARG A 386 -18.38 9.48 2.93
N SER A 387 -17.22 9.08 2.40
CA SER A 387 -16.63 7.76 2.65
C SER A 387 -16.07 7.59 4.07
N TYR A 388 -15.80 8.68 4.80
CA TYR A 388 -15.27 8.60 6.17
C TYR A 388 -16.35 8.44 7.26
N VAL A 389 -17.61 8.72 6.96
CA VAL A 389 -18.70 8.62 7.94
C VAL A 389 -18.81 7.21 8.54
N PRO A 390 -18.74 6.12 7.76
CA PRO A 390 -18.70 4.78 8.32
C PRO A 390 -17.49 4.53 9.24
N VAL A 391 -16.34 5.11 8.94
CA VAL A 391 -15.13 5.01 9.77
C VAL A 391 -15.33 5.70 11.12
N LEU A 392 -15.89 6.93 11.11
CA LEU A 392 -16.25 7.63 12.34
C LEU A 392 -17.21 6.80 13.19
N ALA A 393 -18.24 6.21 12.57
CA ALA A 393 -19.21 5.38 13.25
C ALA A 393 -18.56 4.13 13.88
N GLN A 394 -17.64 3.49 13.18
CA GLN A 394 -16.89 2.34 13.70
C GLN A 394 -16.01 2.73 14.90
N ILE A 395 -15.25 3.84 14.81
CA ILE A 395 -14.47 4.34 15.95
C ILE A 395 -15.37 4.66 17.12
N ALA A 396 -16.49 5.36 16.90
CA ALA A 396 -17.44 5.69 17.94
C ALA A 396 -18.01 4.43 18.62
N THR A 397 -18.39 3.41 17.83
CA THR A 397 -18.88 2.12 18.33
C THR A 397 -17.81 1.39 19.14
N LEU A 398 -16.59 1.31 18.62
CA LEU A 398 -15.44 0.69 19.28
C LEU A 398 -15.16 1.37 20.64
N MET A 399 -15.14 2.69 20.67
CA MET A 399 -14.79 3.46 21.85
C MET A 399 -15.98 3.69 22.79
N HIS A 400 -17.20 3.32 22.38
CA HIS A 400 -18.35 3.29 23.28
C HIS A 400 -18.23 2.17 24.33
N SER A 401 -17.54 1.08 24.01
CA SER A 401 -17.32 -0.07 24.90
C SER A 401 -16.25 0.22 25.94
N ASP A 402 -16.61 0.07 27.23
CA ASP A 402 -15.66 0.16 28.35
C ASP A 402 -14.59 -0.94 28.28
N GLU A 403 -14.96 -2.13 27.77
CA GLU A 403 -14.04 -3.24 27.54
C GLU A 403 -12.96 -2.85 26.51
N SER A 404 -13.36 -2.22 25.41
CA SER A 404 -12.43 -1.76 24.37
C SER A 404 -11.47 -0.70 24.88
N ARG A 405 -11.98 0.34 25.57
CA ARG A 405 -11.12 1.40 26.13
C ARG A 405 -10.13 0.83 27.16
N SER A 406 -10.59 -0.08 28.01
CA SER A 406 -9.72 -0.76 28.97
C SER A 406 -8.68 -1.65 28.29
N ALA A 407 -9.02 -2.28 27.16
CA ALA A 407 -8.07 -3.05 26.38
C ALA A 407 -7.01 -2.15 25.73
N PHE A 408 -7.42 -1.02 25.15
CA PHE A 408 -6.51 -0.02 24.57
C PHE A 408 -5.53 0.53 25.61
N SER A 409 -6.02 0.91 26.81
CA SER A 409 -5.18 1.45 27.89
C SER A 409 -4.15 0.45 28.43
N ARG A 410 -4.37 -0.84 28.23
CA ARG A 410 -3.44 -1.90 28.68
C ARG A 410 -2.39 -2.26 27.65
N CYS A 411 -2.54 -1.83 26.40
CA CYS A 411 -1.58 -2.09 25.35
C CYS A 411 -0.23 -1.43 25.67
N GLN A 412 0.84 -2.18 25.54
CA GLN A 412 2.19 -1.70 25.74
C GLN A 412 2.93 -1.51 24.40
N THR A 413 2.36 -2.04 23.31
CA THR A 413 2.93 -1.95 21.98
C THR A 413 1.87 -1.61 20.94
N PRO A 414 2.24 -0.92 19.84
CA PRO A 414 1.34 -0.67 18.71
C PRO A 414 0.73 -1.95 18.12
N SER A 415 1.47 -3.05 18.13
CA SER A 415 1.02 -4.37 17.64
C SER A 415 -0.14 -4.92 18.50
N GLU A 416 -0.04 -4.82 19.84
CA GLU A 416 -1.14 -5.19 20.75
C GLU A 416 -2.41 -4.41 20.43
N LEU A 417 -2.26 -3.11 20.19
CA LEU A 417 -3.40 -2.25 19.92
C LEU A 417 -4.05 -2.59 18.56
N THR A 418 -3.23 -2.83 17.54
CA THR A 418 -3.72 -3.30 16.24
C THR A 418 -4.45 -4.64 16.36
N ALA A 419 -3.95 -5.57 17.18
CA ALA A 419 -4.61 -6.85 17.44
C ALA A 419 -5.95 -6.68 18.17
N VAL A 420 -6.07 -5.70 19.07
CA VAL A 420 -7.35 -5.36 19.72
C VAL A 420 -8.35 -4.83 18.68
N ILE A 421 -7.94 -3.90 17.81
CA ILE A 421 -8.80 -3.38 16.74
C ILE A 421 -9.35 -4.53 15.88
N LYS A 422 -8.48 -5.42 15.39
CA LYS A 422 -8.87 -6.55 14.53
C LYS A 422 -9.85 -7.50 15.21
N ARG A 423 -9.65 -7.81 16.49
CA ARG A 423 -10.58 -8.67 17.24
C ARG A 423 -11.97 -8.06 17.37
N GLN A 424 -12.07 -6.74 17.45
CA GLN A 424 -13.36 -6.06 17.52
C GLN A 424 -14.05 -5.97 16.16
N GLU A 425 -13.30 -5.92 15.06
CA GLU A 425 -13.83 -5.95 13.69
C GLU A 425 -14.40 -7.32 13.29
N GLN A 426 -14.01 -8.38 13.98
CA GLN A 426 -14.47 -9.76 13.74
C GLN A 426 -15.72 -10.12 14.55
N ARG A 427 -16.14 -9.25 15.49
CA ARG A 427 -17.35 -9.41 16.32
C ARG A 427 -18.56 -8.76 15.66
#